data_c079ade995ace5ed6e748f23241fc10e
#
_entry.id   c079ade995ace5ed6e748f23241fc10e
#
_cell.length_a   1.000
_cell.length_b   1.000
_cell.length_c   1.000
_cell.angle_alpha   90.00
_cell.angle_beta   90.00
_cell.angle_gamma   90.00
#
_symmetry.space_group_name_H-M   'P 1'
#
loop_
_entity.id
_entity.type
_entity.pdbx_description
1 polymer ?
#
loop_
_entity_poly.entity_id
_entity_poly.type
_entity_poly.pdbx_seq_one_letter_code
_entity_poly.pdbx_strand_id
1 'polypeptide(L)'
;MFKKVVLTKNVAYTLLEIARNTHPREMLMLLRGKKKKDFIKVDEVLFAPLSQHGESSATFRFDLLPIDFTIIGLAHSHPSGHSYPSLEDLNHFIGSVMLILTPPYQSLKDIHAYNPRGERVGIYLED
;
A
#
# COMPACT_ATOMS: atom_id res chain seq x y z
N MET A 1 0.78 -2.21 -19.19
CA MET A 1 0.67 -2.18 -17.72
C MET A 1 1.99 -2.62 -17.09
N PHE A 2 2.35 -2.06 -15.94
CA PHE A 2 3.61 -2.41 -15.27
C PHE A 2 3.60 -3.87 -14.81
N LYS A 3 4.79 -4.47 -14.69
CA LYS A 3 4.95 -5.88 -14.35
C LYS A 3 5.58 -6.10 -12.98
N LYS A 4 6.13 -5.06 -12.38
CA LYS A 4 6.77 -5.16 -11.06
C LYS A 4 6.74 -3.84 -10.33
N VAL A 5 6.91 -3.94 -9.01
CA VAL A 5 7.00 -2.80 -8.11
C VAL A 5 8.37 -2.84 -7.45
N VAL A 6 9.06 -1.71 -7.44
CA VAL A 6 10.36 -1.57 -6.79
C VAL A 6 10.18 -0.68 -5.58
N LEU A 7 10.54 -1.19 -4.41
CA LEU A 7 10.48 -0.44 -3.16
C LEU A 7 11.90 -0.12 -2.72
N THR A 8 12.12 1.10 -2.24
CA THR A 8 13.36 1.36 -1.52
C THR A 8 13.34 0.56 -0.22
N LYS A 9 14.50 0.25 0.34
CA LYS A 9 14.58 -0.45 1.62
C LYS A 9 13.86 0.33 2.72
N ASN A 10 14.02 1.66 2.70
CA ASN A 10 13.39 2.53 3.67
C ASN A 10 11.86 2.42 3.61
N VAL A 11 11.29 2.41 2.41
CA VAL A 11 9.83 2.25 2.23
C VAL A 11 9.37 0.91 2.80
N ALA A 12 10.06 -0.17 2.43
CA ALA A 12 9.69 -1.51 2.89
C ALA A 12 9.73 -1.62 4.41
N TYR A 13 10.81 -1.18 5.03
CA TYR A 13 10.96 -1.24 6.49
C TYR A 13 9.95 -0.34 7.19
N THR A 14 9.71 0.86 6.66
CA THR A 14 8.74 1.79 7.24
C THR A 14 7.34 1.19 7.23
N LEU A 15 6.92 0.62 6.09
CA LEU A 15 5.60 0.00 5.98
C LEU A 15 5.44 -1.16 6.96
N LEU A 16 6.44 -2.03 7.05
CA LEU A 16 6.40 -3.17 7.95
C LEU A 16 6.33 -2.72 9.43
N GLU A 17 7.11 -1.72 9.78
CA GLU A 17 7.12 -1.20 11.15
C GLU A 17 5.78 -0.56 11.52
N ILE A 18 5.22 0.26 10.61
CA ILE A 18 3.92 0.90 10.85
C ILE A 18 2.84 -0.16 11.01
N ALA A 19 2.85 -1.19 10.13
CA ALA A 19 1.87 -2.26 10.22
C ALA A 19 1.95 -3.02 11.55
N ARG A 20 3.15 -3.33 12.01
CA ARG A 20 3.34 -3.98 13.31
C ARG A 20 2.81 -3.14 14.46
N ASN A 21 3.13 -1.84 14.43
CA ASN A 21 2.74 -0.92 15.51
C ASN A 21 1.24 -0.63 15.51
N THR A 22 0.58 -0.77 14.37
CA THR A 22 -0.85 -0.50 14.22
C THR A 22 -1.70 -1.73 14.54
N HIS A 23 -1.14 -2.93 14.30
CA HIS A 23 -1.85 -4.19 14.53
C HIS A 23 -2.45 -4.25 15.94
N PRO A 24 -3.69 -4.72 16.17
CA PRO A 24 -4.58 -5.41 15.22
C PRO A 24 -5.46 -4.50 14.36
N ARG A 25 -5.28 -3.20 14.42
CA ARG A 25 -6.02 -2.28 13.55
C ARG A 25 -5.37 -2.26 12.17
N GLU A 26 -6.15 -1.88 11.18
CA GLU A 26 -5.65 -1.75 9.81
C GLU A 26 -4.79 -0.50 9.67
N MET A 27 -3.62 -0.68 9.05
CA MET A 27 -2.78 0.42 8.60
C MET A 27 -3.29 0.90 7.25
N LEU A 28 -3.24 2.21 7.00
CA LEU A 28 -3.57 2.79 5.69
C LEU A 28 -2.61 3.95 5.41
N MET A 29 -1.84 3.83 4.34
CA MET A 29 -0.82 4.83 3.97
C MET A 29 -0.89 5.12 2.47
N LEU A 30 -0.50 6.34 2.09
CA LEU A 30 -0.32 6.71 0.69
C LEU A 30 1.10 6.41 0.25
N LEU A 31 1.25 6.08 -1.01
CA LEU A 31 2.54 5.80 -1.63
C LEU A 31 2.88 6.88 -2.64
N ARG A 32 4.07 7.43 -2.53
CA ARG A 32 4.60 8.39 -3.50
C ARG A 32 5.75 7.76 -4.25
N GLY A 33 5.84 8.08 -5.55
CA GLY A 33 6.91 7.54 -6.35
C GLY A 33 6.76 7.90 -7.81
N LYS A 34 7.30 7.04 -8.66
CA LYS A 34 7.35 7.27 -10.10
C LYS A 34 6.83 6.07 -10.85
N LYS A 35 6.00 6.34 -11.85
CA LYS A 35 5.50 5.32 -12.76
C LYS A 35 6.39 5.31 -13.99
N LYS A 36 7.07 4.18 -14.20
CA LYS A 36 7.89 3.96 -15.39
C LYS A 36 7.14 3.05 -16.35
N LYS A 37 7.72 2.79 -17.52
CA LYS A 37 7.06 1.99 -18.54
C LYS A 37 6.74 0.57 -18.04
N ASP A 38 7.71 -0.09 -17.43
CA ASP A 38 7.58 -1.50 -17.05
C ASP A 38 7.49 -1.74 -15.54
N PHE A 39 7.69 -0.69 -14.75
CA PHE A 39 7.66 -0.84 -13.30
C PHE A 39 7.21 0.44 -12.61
N ILE A 40 6.83 0.28 -11.36
CA ILE A 40 6.51 1.41 -10.48
C ILE A 40 7.54 1.43 -9.37
N LYS A 41 8.14 2.60 -9.15
CA LYS A 41 9.08 2.79 -8.05
C LYS A 41 8.40 3.57 -6.93
N VAL A 42 8.40 2.99 -5.72
CA VAL A 42 7.85 3.64 -4.54
C VAL A 42 9.00 4.20 -3.72
N ASP A 43 9.02 5.52 -3.58
CA ASP A 43 10.11 6.24 -2.91
C ASP A 43 9.78 6.65 -1.49
N GLU A 44 8.50 6.85 -1.20
CA GLU A 44 8.09 7.50 0.02
C GLU A 44 6.71 7.03 0.47
N VAL A 45 6.53 6.98 1.79
CA VAL A 45 5.26 6.63 2.43
C VAL A 45 4.73 7.90 3.11
N LEU A 46 3.45 8.19 2.90
CA LEU A 46 2.80 9.37 3.46
C LEU A 46 1.56 8.96 4.26
N PHE A 47 1.26 9.75 5.28
CA PHE A 47 0.03 9.54 6.02
C PHE A 47 -1.18 9.90 5.15
N ALA A 48 -2.24 9.09 5.27
CA ALA A 48 -3.48 9.32 4.55
C ALA A 48 -4.45 10.12 5.43
N PRO A 49 -5.24 11.04 4.85
CA PRO A 49 -6.30 11.70 5.60
C PRO A 49 -7.42 10.70 5.87
N LEU A 50 -7.81 10.57 7.14
CA LEU A 50 -8.83 9.62 7.56
C LEU A 50 -10.12 10.35 7.91
N SER A 51 -11.26 9.73 7.58
CA SER A 51 -12.56 10.30 7.86
C SER A 51 -13.04 10.02 9.27
N GLN A 52 -12.61 8.90 9.83
CA GLN A 52 -12.99 8.50 11.18
C GLN A 52 -12.02 7.44 11.68
N HIS A 53 -12.05 7.23 12.98
CA HIS A 53 -11.19 6.27 13.64
C HIS A 53 -12.03 5.10 14.14
N GLY A 54 -12.21 4.11 13.27
CA GLY A 54 -12.80 2.86 13.68
C GLY A 54 -11.79 2.03 14.45
N GLU A 55 -12.29 1.13 15.28
CA GLU A 55 -11.40 0.28 16.06
C GLU A 55 -10.64 -0.72 15.22
N SER A 56 -11.23 -1.19 14.15
CA SER A 56 -10.68 -2.24 13.30
C SER A 56 -10.41 -1.84 11.87
N SER A 57 -10.86 -0.66 11.45
CA SER A 57 -10.69 -0.24 10.05
C SER A 57 -10.39 1.25 9.95
N ALA A 58 -9.76 1.63 8.85
CA ALA A 58 -9.47 3.01 8.51
C ALA A 58 -10.31 3.41 7.30
N THR A 59 -10.91 4.60 7.35
CA THR A 59 -11.71 5.14 6.26
C THR A 59 -11.00 6.31 5.63
N PHE A 60 -10.92 6.29 4.31
CA PHE A 60 -10.19 7.29 3.55
C PHE A 60 -11.04 8.52 3.27
N ARG A 61 -10.45 9.70 3.47
CA ARG A 61 -11.09 10.96 3.11
C ARG A 61 -10.63 11.39 1.72
N PHE A 62 -11.31 10.89 0.71
CA PHE A 62 -10.99 11.23 -0.69
C PHE A 62 -11.08 12.73 -0.97
N ASP A 63 -12.00 13.41 -0.31
CA ASP A 63 -12.19 14.84 -0.45
C ASP A 63 -11.04 15.68 0.11
N LEU A 64 -10.20 15.07 0.96
CA LEU A 64 -9.04 15.73 1.55
C LEU A 64 -7.74 15.41 0.82
N LEU A 65 -7.79 14.53 -0.19
CA LEU A 65 -6.60 14.20 -0.97
C LEU A 65 -6.19 15.39 -1.82
N PRO A 66 -4.92 15.80 -1.76
CA PRO A 66 -4.43 16.83 -2.68
C PRO A 66 -4.37 16.29 -4.10
N ILE A 67 -4.46 17.17 -5.07
CA ILE A 67 -4.19 16.81 -6.46
C ILE A 67 -2.68 16.71 -6.58
N ASP A 68 -2.17 15.50 -6.53
CA ASP A 68 -0.73 15.25 -6.52
C ASP A 68 -0.43 14.02 -7.36
N PHE A 69 0.13 14.25 -8.54
CA PHE A 69 0.43 13.19 -9.49
C PHE A 69 1.61 12.31 -9.06
N THR A 70 2.31 12.68 -7.97
CA THR A 70 3.35 11.83 -7.42
C THR A 70 2.80 10.75 -6.49
N ILE A 71 1.52 10.84 -6.12
CA ILE A 71 0.83 9.78 -5.38
C ILE A 71 0.49 8.67 -6.37
N ILE A 72 1.13 7.53 -6.22
CA ILE A 72 1.02 6.43 -7.19
C ILE A 72 0.24 5.24 -6.68
N GLY A 73 -0.18 5.25 -5.44
CA GLY A 73 -0.96 4.16 -4.89
C GLY A 73 -1.15 4.26 -3.41
N LEU A 74 -1.63 3.16 -2.83
CA LEU A 74 -1.81 3.06 -1.40
C LEU A 74 -1.39 1.71 -0.85
N ALA A 75 -1.12 1.70 0.45
CA ALA A 75 -0.78 0.50 1.18
C ALA A 75 -1.72 0.38 2.37
N HIS A 76 -2.18 -0.84 2.63
CA HIS A 76 -2.93 -1.12 3.83
C HIS A 76 -2.60 -2.52 4.33
N SER A 77 -2.92 -2.78 5.61
CA SER A 77 -2.68 -4.09 6.18
C SER A 77 -3.98 -4.86 6.30
N HIS A 78 -3.87 -6.20 6.23
CA HIS A 78 -4.97 -7.11 6.50
C HIS A 78 -4.62 -7.93 7.75
N PRO A 79 -5.04 -7.47 8.94
CA PRO A 79 -4.69 -8.18 10.18
C PRO A 79 -5.14 -9.64 10.24
N SER A 80 -6.15 -10.00 9.44
CA SER A 80 -6.62 -11.39 9.33
C SER A 80 -5.63 -12.32 8.64
N GLY A 81 -4.61 -11.76 7.97
CA GLY A 81 -3.65 -12.54 7.19
C GLY A 81 -4.05 -12.77 5.75
N HIS A 82 -5.20 -12.27 5.34
CA HIS A 82 -5.66 -12.42 3.95
C HIS A 82 -4.81 -11.54 3.02
N SER A 83 -4.15 -12.16 2.04
CA SER A 83 -3.18 -11.46 1.20
C SER A 83 -3.73 -10.85 -0.08
N TYR A 84 -4.99 -11.11 -0.41
CA TYR A 84 -5.60 -10.63 -1.64
C TYR A 84 -6.51 -9.45 -1.39
N PRO A 85 -6.65 -8.54 -2.38
CA PRO A 85 -7.58 -7.42 -2.24
C PRO A 85 -9.01 -7.90 -2.21
N SER A 86 -9.83 -7.27 -1.37
CA SER A 86 -11.26 -7.50 -1.36
C SER A 86 -11.90 -6.73 -2.52
N LEU A 87 -13.18 -7.01 -2.79
CA LEU A 87 -13.92 -6.23 -3.79
C LEU A 87 -13.96 -4.76 -3.40
N GLU A 88 -14.14 -4.48 -2.11
CA GLU A 88 -14.13 -3.10 -1.61
C GLU A 88 -12.77 -2.43 -1.85
N ASP A 89 -11.67 -3.16 -1.60
CA ASP A 89 -10.32 -2.66 -1.88
C ASP A 89 -10.19 -2.24 -3.34
N LEU A 90 -10.66 -3.08 -4.25
CA LEU A 90 -10.56 -2.80 -5.68
C LEU A 90 -11.45 -1.64 -6.10
N ASN A 91 -12.60 -1.49 -5.47
CA ASN A 91 -13.52 -0.37 -5.76
C ASN A 91 -12.97 0.97 -5.27
N HIS A 92 -12.07 0.96 -4.30
CA HIS A 92 -11.46 2.17 -3.75
C HIS A 92 -9.97 2.27 -4.10
N PHE A 93 -9.59 1.71 -5.24
CA PHE A 93 -8.22 1.71 -5.70
C PHE A 93 -7.77 3.14 -6.04
N ILE A 94 -6.62 3.54 -5.51
CA ILE A 94 -6.04 4.86 -5.79
C ILE A 94 -4.73 4.65 -6.53
N GLY A 95 -4.55 5.39 -7.63
CA GLY A 95 -3.31 5.34 -8.41
C GLY A 95 -3.17 4.05 -9.19
N SER A 96 -1.94 3.55 -9.27
CA SER A 96 -1.59 2.42 -10.13
C SER A 96 -1.21 1.16 -9.37
N VAL A 97 -0.93 1.25 -8.07
CA VAL A 97 -0.48 0.12 -7.28
C VAL A 97 -1.15 0.09 -5.91
N MET A 98 -1.43 -1.10 -5.42
CA MET A 98 -1.90 -1.33 -4.07
C MET A 98 -0.97 -2.32 -3.40
N LEU A 99 -0.48 -1.98 -2.20
CA LEU A 99 0.28 -2.91 -1.39
C LEU A 99 -0.58 -3.38 -0.23
N ILE A 100 -0.60 -4.68 0.00
CA ILE A 100 -1.30 -5.30 1.12
C ILE A 100 -0.25 -5.95 2.02
N LEU A 101 -0.25 -5.59 3.29
CA LEU A 101 0.67 -6.15 4.26
C LEU A 101 -0.06 -7.13 5.17
N THR A 102 0.59 -8.26 5.45
CA THR A 102 0.01 -9.32 6.27
C THR A 102 0.92 -9.66 7.44
N PRO A 103 0.33 -10.10 8.59
CA PRO A 103 1.16 -10.57 9.70
C PRO A 103 2.09 -11.70 9.28
N PRO A 104 3.28 -11.80 9.83
CA PRO A 104 3.81 -11.07 10.99
C PRO A 104 4.50 -9.73 10.66
N TYR A 105 4.41 -9.21 9.46
CA TYR A 105 4.96 -7.91 9.05
C TYR A 105 6.48 -7.83 9.30
N GLN A 106 7.21 -8.87 8.93
CA GLN A 106 8.64 -8.98 9.23
C GLN A 106 9.56 -8.88 8.02
N SER A 107 9.06 -9.24 6.86
CA SER A 107 9.92 -9.31 5.68
C SER A 107 9.14 -8.98 4.41
N LEU A 108 9.86 -8.93 3.31
CA LEU A 108 9.25 -8.66 2.00
C LEU A 108 8.15 -9.66 1.64
N LYS A 109 8.21 -10.87 2.20
CA LYS A 109 7.17 -11.89 1.99
C LYS A 109 5.82 -11.47 2.53
N ASP A 110 5.81 -10.51 3.44
CA ASP A 110 4.58 -10.02 4.07
C ASP A 110 4.03 -8.78 3.36
N ILE A 111 4.63 -8.39 2.23
CA ILE A 111 4.15 -7.30 1.39
C ILE A 111 3.72 -7.88 0.06
N HIS A 112 2.48 -7.59 -0.35
CA HIS A 112 1.89 -8.11 -1.57
C HIS A 112 1.45 -6.96 -2.45
N ALA A 113 1.81 -6.97 -3.74
CA ALA A 113 1.50 -5.87 -4.66
C ALA A 113 0.49 -6.28 -5.71
N TYR A 114 -0.41 -5.36 -6.04
CA TYR A 114 -1.48 -5.60 -7.01
C TYR A 114 -1.64 -4.41 -7.94
N ASN A 115 -2.01 -4.71 -9.20
CA ASN A 115 -2.40 -3.69 -10.15
C ASN A 115 -3.90 -3.39 -10.02
N PRO A 116 -4.44 -2.38 -10.74
CA PRO A 116 -5.86 -2.03 -10.62
C PRO A 116 -6.85 -3.13 -11.00
N ARG A 117 -6.39 -4.17 -11.69
CA ARG A 117 -7.24 -5.32 -12.01
C ARG A 117 -7.26 -6.37 -10.91
N GLY A 118 -6.51 -6.13 -9.83
CA GLY A 118 -6.40 -7.10 -8.75
C GLY A 118 -5.42 -8.24 -9.04
N GLU A 119 -4.60 -8.09 -10.06
CA GLU A 119 -3.60 -9.08 -10.41
C GLU A 119 -2.32 -8.84 -9.61
N ARG A 120 -1.74 -9.91 -9.08
CA ARG A 120 -0.50 -9.81 -8.31
C ARG A 120 0.68 -9.49 -9.20
N VAL A 121 1.54 -8.59 -8.72
CA VAL A 121 2.79 -8.25 -9.42
C VAL A 121 3.97 -8.48 -8.49
N GLY A 122 5.15 -8.68 -9.07
CA GLY A 122 6.36 -8.94 -8.28
C GLY A 122 6.85 -7.71 -7.55
N ILE A 123 7.48 -7.92 -6.39
CA ILE A 123 8.06 -6.86 -5.58
C ILE A 123 9.57 -7.08 -5.48
N TYR A 124 10.31 -5.99 -5.65
CA TYR A 124 11.77 -6.01 -5.58
C TYR A 124 12.27 -4.86 -4.71
N LEU A 125 13.33 -5.10 -3.96
CA LEU A 125 13.98 -4.05 -3.19
C LEU A 125 15.06 -3.38 -4.00
N GLU A 126 15.15 -2.06 -3.85
CA GLU A 126 16.24 -1.28 -4.40
C GLU A 126 17.21 -0.92 -3.27
N ASP A 127 18.47 -1.14 -3.52
CA ASP A 127 19.51 -0.80 -2.55
C ASP A 127 19.74 0.70 -2.43
#